data_76fdbc08744824fd2a08a12c769b75aa
#
_entry.id   76fdbc08744824fd2a08a12c769b75aa
#
_cell.length_a   1.000
_cell.length_b   1.000
_cell.length_c   1.000
_cell.angle_alpha   90.00
_cell.angle_beta   90.00
_cell.angle_gamma   90.00
#
_symmetry.space_group_name_H-M   'P 1'
#
loop_
_entity.id
_entity.type
_entity.pdbx_description
1 polymer ?
#
loop_
_entity_poly.entity_id
_entity_poly.type
_entity_poly.pdbx_seq_one_letter_code
_entity_poly.pdbx_strand_id
1 'polypeptide(L)'
;MIPVPNPIRKPRSFTRDCETPGKAWERANPASNKFPAHWRKYQPQLAAGFQDRCGWWAMRIADGAVDHYLSKKFHRNRAYDWNNYRYISTSVNSSKQNHDADVLDPFDVQPGWFEVQLPSMLLRRTSLVPPAFQAKADFTIKKLRLVSGRKVRRIRRAWYEDYKKGLITDAGLAAYAPLVAEAVTKWKLTKGLPLP
;
A
#
# COMPACT_ATOMS: atom_id res chain seq x y z
N MET A 1 -3.98 5.31 -3.34
CA MET A 1 -4.43 4.19 -2.47
C MET A 1 -5.78 3.72 -2.95
N ILE A 2 -6.06 2.45 -2.84
CA ILE A 2 -7.35 1.82 -3.13
C ILE A 2 -7.72 0.93 -1.93
N PRO A 3 -8.98 0.53 -1.79
CA PRO A 3 -9.38 -0.43 -0.79
C PRO A 3 -8.54 -1.72 -0.86
N VAL A 4 -8.19 -2.23 0.30
CA VAL A 4 -7.52 -3.53 0.45
C VAL A 4 -8.47 -4.43 1.21
N PRO A 5 -8.68 -5.70 0.80
CA PRO A 5 -9.50 -6.63 1.56
C PRO A 5 -9.05 -6.70 3.03
N ASN A 6 -9.97 -6.50 3.97
CA ASN A 6 -9.69 -6.54 5.39
C ASN A 6 -10.85 -7.24 6.13
N PRO A 7 -10.59 -8.26 6.94
CA PRO A 7 -9.25 -8.77 7.28
C PRO A 7 -8.65 -9.66 6.18
N ILE A 8 -7.33 -9.58 6.01
CA ILE A 8 -6.59 -10.59 5.26
C ILE A 8 -6.46 -11.84 6.12
N ARG A 9 -6.87 -12.99 5.57
CA ARG A 9 -6.86 -14.25 6.32
C ARG A 9 -5.47 -14.56 6.89
N LYS A 10 -5.40 -14.73 8.22
CA LYS A 10 -4.18 -15.15 8.90
C LYS A 10 -3.82 -16.60 8.50
N PRO A 11 -2.57 -16.89 8.07
CA PRO A 11 -2.16 -18.26 7.75
C PRO A 11 -2.28 -19.18 8.96
N ARG A 12 -2.70 -20.43 8.73
CA ARG A 12 -2.97 -21.41 9.82
C ARG A 12 -1.75 -21.63 10.73
N SER A 13 -0.55 -21.65 10.15
CA SER A 13 0.68 -21.88 10.92
C SER A 13 1.24 -20.61 11.57
N PHE A 14 0.67 -19.42 11.28
CA PHE A 14 1.24 -18.14 11.72
C PHE A 14 1.39 -18.05 13.24
N THR A 15 0.37 -18.46 13.98
CA THR A 15 0.41 -18.40 15.45
C THR A 15 1.53 -19.27 16.00
N ARG A 16 1.64 -20.54 15.55
CA ARG A 16 2.69 -21.47 15.99
C ARG A 16 4.10 -21.00 15.62
N ASP A 17 4.28 -20.52 14.39
CA ASP A 17 5.61 -20.37 13.79
C ASP A 17 6.12 -18.92 13.77
N CYS A 18 5.27 -17.94 14.10
CA CYS A 18 5.64 -16.53 14.14
C CYS A 18 5.21 -15.85 15.45
N GLU A 19 3.92 -15.90 15.78
CA GLU A 19 3.37 -15.14 16.92
C GLU A 19 3.89 -15.69 18.25
N THR A 20 3.79 -17.00 18.49
CA THR A 20 4.21 -17.63 19.75
C THR A 20 5.71 -17.48 19.99
N PRO A 21 6.62 -17.88 19.08
CA PRO A 21 8.05 -17.72 19.31
C PRO A 21 8.47 -16.25 19.35
N GLY A 22 7.84 -15.39 18.57
CA GLY A 22 8.12 -13.97 18.58
C GLY A 22 7.76 -13.29 19.90
N LYS A 23 6.57 -13.58 20.45
CA LYS A 23 6.16 -13.07 21.78
C LYS A 23 7.01 -13.65 22.90
N ALA A 24 7.44 -14.90 22.81
CA ALA A 24 8.37 -15.50 23.78
C ALA A 24 9.72 -14.78 23.76
N TRP A 25 10.25 -14.51 22.55
CA TRP A 25 11.49 -13.74 22.40
C TRP A 25 11.34 -12.32 22.96
N GLU A 26 10.23 -11.64 22.69
CA GLU A 26 9.95 -10.28 23.18
C GLU A 26 9.98 -10.20 24.70
N ARG A 27 9.34 -11.15 25.39
CA ARG A 27 9.35 -11.24 26.86
C ARG A 27 10.76 -11.49 27.42
N ALA A 28 11.55 -12.33 26.75
CA ALA A 28 12.92 -12.62 27.16
C ALA A 28 13.91 -11.49 26.83
N ASN A 29 13.56 -10.56 25.94
CA ASN A 29 14.45 -9.50 25.46
C ASN A 29 13.78 -8.11 25.49
N PRO A 30 13.32 -7.61 26.67
CA PRO A 30 12.50 -6.40 26.75
C PRO A 30 13.22 -5.13 26.27
N ALA A 31 14.54 -5.06 26.39
CA ALA A 31 15.36 -3.91 25.98
C ALA A 31 15.85 -3.99 24.52
N SER A 32 15.69 -5.12 23.84
CA SER A 32 16.22 -5.29 22.48
C SER A 32 15.31 -4.71 21.41
N ASN A 33 15.90 -4.01 20.45
CA ASN A 33 15.20 -3.53 19.24
C ASN A 33 15.44 -4.43 18.01
N LYS A 34 16.15 -5.56 18.16
CA LYS A 34 16.48 -6.49 17.07
C LYS A 34 15.51 -7.67 17.08
N PHE A 35 14.31 -7.48 16.59
CA PHE A 35 13.26 -8.50 16.52
C PHE A 35 13.59 -9.60 15.51
N PRO A 36 13.59 -10.91 15.89
CA PRO A 36 13.66 -12.01 14.93
C PRO A 36 12.52 -11.92 13.89
N ALA A 37 12.87 -11.98 12.61
CA ALA A 37 11.93 -11.69 11.54
C ALA A 37 11.11 -12.92 11.13
N HIS A 38 10.46 -13.59 12.08
CA HIS A 38 9.63 -14.78 11.86
C HIS A 38 8.50 -14.53 10.84
N TRP A 39 8.06 -13.29 10.67
CA TRP A 39 7.03 -12.87 9.69
C TRP A 39 7.48 -12.98 8.24
N ARG A 40 8.80 -12.98 7.94
CA ARG A 40 9.30 -12.96 6.54
C ARG A 40 8.77 -14.10 5.70
N LYS A 41 8.66 -15.31 6.26
CA LYS A 41 8.16 -16.48 5.55
C LYS A 41 6.67 -16.35 5.14
N TYR A 42 5.94 -15.42 5.72
CA TYR A 42 4.54 -15.14 5.41
C TYR A 42 4.33 -13.95 4.45
N GLN A 43 5.42 -13.38 3.95
CA GLN A 43 5.35 -12.31 2.96
C GLN A 43 4.56 -12.71 1.70
N PRO A 44 4.68 -13.94 1.14
CA PRO A 44 3.88 -14.33 -0.03
C PRO A 44 2.37 -14.34 0.26
N GLN A 45 1.93 -14.82 1.43
CA GLN A 45 0.53 -14.83 1.80
C GLN A 45 -0.01 -13.40 2.03
N LEU A 46 0.81 -12.54 2.60
CA LEU A 46 0.46 -11.13 2.76
C LEU A 46 0.38 -10.43 1.39
N ALA A 47 1.34 -10.68 0.50
CA ALA A 47 1.34 -10.15 -0.87
C ALA A 47 0.08 -10.56 -1.63
N ALA A 48 -0.29 -11.85 -1.57
CA ALA A 48 -1.54 -12.36 -2.16
C ALA A 48 -2.77 -11.64 -1.61
N GLY A 49 -2.84 -11.39 -0.28
CA GLY A 49 -3.92 -10.63 0.34
C GLY A 49 -4.00 -9.18 -0.16
N PHE A 50 -2.88 -8.59 -0.54
CA PHE A 50 -2.79 -7.27 -1.19
C PHE A 50 -2.86 -7.36 -2.73
N GLN A 51 -3.14 -8.56 -3.31
CA GLN A 51 -3.16 -8.80 -4.76
C GLN A 51 -1.83 -8.38 -5.44
N ASP A 52 -0.71 -8.64 -4.79
CA ASP A 52 0.66 -8.24 -5.18
C ASP A 52 0.84 -6.72 -5.36
N ARG A 53 -0.05 -5.90 -4.80
CA ARG A 53 0.01 -4.44 -4.89
C ARG A 53 0.55 -3.82 -3.61
N CYS A 54 1.39 -2.81 -3.74
CA CYS A 54 1.79 -1.99 -2.60
C CYS A 54 0.56 -1.27 -2.00
N GLY A 55 0.30 -1.43 -0.71
CA GLY A 55 -0.88 -0.86 -0.04
C GLY A 55 -1.03 0.65 -0.24
N TRP A 56 0.09 1.42 -0.27
CA TRP A 56 0.01 2.86 -0.50
C TRP A 56 0.13 3.28 -1.97
N TRP A 57 0.91 2.58 -2.80
CA TRP A 57 1.03 2.93 -4.22
C TRP A 57 -0.20 2.51 -5.02
N ALA A 58 -0.93 1.50 -4.57
CA ALA A 58 -2.02 0.86 -5.30
C ALA A 58 -1.59 0.36 -6.69
N MET A 59 -0.37 -0.12 -6.80
CA MET A 59 0.18 -0.68 -8.03
C MET A 59 0.91 -1.97 -7.71
N ARG A 60 0.90 -2.89 -8.67
CA ARG A 60 1.68 -4.14 -8.58
C ARG A 60 3.15 -3.84 -8.40
N ILE A 61 3.79 -4.60 -7.52
CA ILE A 61 5.23 -4.53 -7.25
C ILE A 61 5.82 -5.92 -7.31
N ALA A 62 6.97 -6.05 -7.96
CA ALA A 62 7.68 -7.33 -8.07
C ALA A 62 8.37 -7.71 -6.76
N ASP A 63 8.85 -6.70 -6.01
CA ASP A 63 9.56 -6.88 -4.75
C ASP A 63 8.97 -5.96 -3.69
N GLY A 64 8.35 -6.57 -2.70
CA GLY A 64 7.72 -5.90 -1.58
C GLY A 64 8.30 -6.35 -0.25
N ALA A 65 7.90 -5.69 0.80
CA ALA A 65 8.28 -5.99 2.17
C ALA A 65 7.07 -6.03 3.09
N VAL A 66 7.20 -6.74 4.20
CA VAL A 66 6.27 -6.65 5.32
C VAL A 66 6.60 -5.41 6.13
N ASP A 67 5.69 -4.45 6.13
CA ASP A 67 5.72 -3.30 7.03
C ASP A 67 4.88 -3.55 8.28
N HIS A 68 5.36 -3.07 9.40
CA HIS A 68 4.59 -2.96 10.63
C HIS A 68 3.88 -1.62 10.62
N TYR A 69 2.54 -1.62 10.40
CA TYR A 69 1.77 -0.37 10.38
C TYR A 69 2.00 0.44 11.66
N LEU A 70 1.82 -0.18 12.81
CA LEU A 70 2.30 0.32 14.10
C LEU A 70 3.72 -0.16 14.31
N SER A 71 4.68 0.77 14.36
CA SER A 71 6.10 0.46 14.38
C SER A 71 6.51 -0.33 15.63
N LYS A 72 7.43 -1.26 15.47
CA LYS A 72 7.99 -2.03 16.60
C LYS A 72 8.68 -1.17 17.65
N LYS A 73 9.05 0.05 17.29
CA LYS A 73 9.70 1.00 18.19
C LYS A 73 8.74 1.47 19.28
N PHE A 74 7.50 1.77 18.92
CA PHE A 74 6.50 2.33 19.82
C PHE A 74 5.44 1.30 20.24
N HIS A 75 5.27 0.24 19.46
CA HIS A 75 4.24 -0.78 19.66
C HIS A 75 4.86 -2.18 19.61
N ARG A 76 5.77 -2.47 20.56
CA ARG A 76 6.48 -3.76 20.63
C ARG A 76 5.53 -4.95 20.64
N ASN A 77 4.48 -4.89 21.44
CA ASN A 77 3.44 -5.92 21.58
C ASN A 77 2.67 -6.22 20.28
N ARG A 78 2.81 -5.37 19.26
CA ARG A 78 2.21 -5.54 17.93
C ARG A 78 3.22 -6.06 16.89
N ALA A 79 4.48 -6.34 17.29
CA ALA A 79 5.53 -6.77 16.36
C ALA A 79 5.21 -8.11 15.67
N TYR A 80 4.50 -9.01 16.34
CA TYR A 80 4.13 -10.32 15.84
C TYR A 80 2.61 -10.49 15.66
N ASP A 81 1.89 -9.39 15.43
CA ASP A 81 0.46 -9.39 15.15
C ASP A 81 0.22 -9.34 13.65
N TRP A 82 -0.48 -10.36 13.10
CA TRP A 82 -0.82 -10.43 11.68
C TRP A 82 -1.58 -9.19 11.19
N ASN A 83 -2.52 -8.68 11.98
CA ASN A 83 -3.32 -7.51 11.65
C ASN A 83 -2.51 -6.22 11.59
N ASN A 84 -1.27 -6.23 12.10
CA ASN A 84 -0.35 -5.10 12.04
C ASN A 84 0.51 -5.09 10.76
N TYR A 85 0.39 -6.06 9.87
CA TYR A 85 1.24 -6.15 8.69
C TYR A 85 0.60 -5.53 7.46
N ARG A 86 1.43 -4.83 6.66
CA ARG A 86 1.07 -4.27 5.36
C ARG A 86 2.11 -4.68 4.33
N TYR A 87 1.66 -5.01 3.11
CA TYR A 87 2.55 -5.30 2.00
C TYR A 87 2.87 -4.01 1.24
N ILE A 88 4.14 -3.66 1.18
CA ILE A 88 4.58 -2.36 0.66
C ILE A 88 5.86 -2.45 -0.16
N SER A 89 6.09 -1.44 -1.02
CA SER A 89 7.39 -1.28 -1.64
C SER A 89 8.44 -0.81 -0.61
N THR A 90 9.68 -1.23 -0.79
CA THR A 90 10.81 -0.82 0.05
C THR A 90 10.99 0.70 0.11
N SER A 91 10.67 1.40 -1.00
CA SER A 91 10.72 2.88 -1.04
C SER A 91 9.69 3.56 -0.14
N VAL A 92 8.49 2.97 -0.01
CA VAL A 92 7.46 3.47 0.93
C VAL A 92 7.91 3.23 2.36
N ASN A 93 8.46 2.05 2.64
CA ASN A 93 8.96 1.71 3.97
C ASN A 93 9.98 2.73 4.47
N SER A 94 10.95 3.06 3.63
CA SER A 94 11.96 4.08 3.96
C SER A 94 11.37 5.48 4.22
N SER A 95 10.23 5.82 3.58
CA SER A 95 9.57 7.11 3.77
C SER A 95 8.65 7.15 4.98
N LYS A 96 7.99 6.02 5.29
CA LYS A 96 7.03 5.91 6.42
C LYS A 96 7.75 6.00 7.76
N GLN A 97 8.85 5.29 7.92
CA GLN A 97 9.58 5.24 9.19
C GLN A 97 8.65 4.89 10.37
N ASN A 98 8.60 5.77 11.39
CA ASN A 98 7.82 5.58 12.62
C ASN A 98 6.57 6.50 12.67
N HIS A 99 6.07 6.97 11.50
CA HIS A 99 4.83 7.77 11.42
C HIS A 99 3.60 6.86 11.44
N ASP A 100 3.40 6.14 12.52
CA ASP A 100 2.40 5.09 12.66
C ASP A 100 0.96 5.64 12.61
N ALA A 101 0.63 6.49 13.58
CA ALA A 101 -0.72 7.06 13.71
C ALA A 101 -1.00 8.19 12.70
N ASP A 102 0.05 8.80 12.14
CA ASP A 102 -0.07 9.96 11.26
C ASP A 102 -0.42 9.57 9.82
N VAL A 103 0.00 8.36 9.38
CA VAL A 103 -0.31 7.88 8.04
C VAL A 103 -1.64 7.14 8.01
N LEU A 104 -2.40 7.34 6.93
CA LEU A 104 -3.64 6.62 6.70
C LEU A 104 -3.34 5.13 6.48
N ASP A 105 -4.06 4.27 7.20
CA ASP A 105 -3.97 2.83 7.00
C ASP A 105 -4.58 2.45 5.64
N PRO A 106 -3.90 1.65 4.80
CA PRO A 106 -4.51 1.11 3.58
C PRO A 106 -5.82 0.35 3.82
N PHE A 107 -6.01 -0.22 5.01
CA PHE A 107 -7.25 -0.93 5.36
C PHE A 107 -8.45 -0.01 5.64
N ASP A 108 -8.22 1.26 5.94
CA ASP A 108 -9.28 2.25 6.14
C ASP A 108 -9.77 2.88 4.83
N VAL A 109 -9.00 2.71 3.74
CA VAL A 109 -9.29 3.37 2.45
C VAL A 109 -10.56 2.82 1.81
N GLN A 110 -11.44 3.73 1.37
CA GLN A 110 -12.66 3.38 0.66
C GLN A 110 -12.56 3.72 -0.84
N PRO A 111 -13.42 3.13 -1.69
CA PRO A 111 -13.46 3.43 -3.12
C PRO A 111 -13.61 4.95 -3.38
N GLY A 112 -12.90 5.43 -4.39
CA GLY A 112 -12.99 6.83 -4.82
C GLY A 112 -12.28 7.86 -3.93
N TRP A 113 -11.67 7.46 -2.79
CA TRP A 113 -10.95 8.42 -1.94
C TRP A 113 -9.75 9.07 -2.59
N PHE A 114 -9.15 8.40 -3.56
CA PHE A 114 -7.97 8.91 -4.27
C PHE A 114 -8.13 8.71 -5.77
N GLU A 115 -7.61 9.65 -6.53
CA GLU A 115 -7.59 9.56 -7.99
C GLU A 115 -6.23 9.97 -8.55
N VAL A 116 -5.91 9.45 -9.74
CA VAL A 116 -4.75 9.86 -10.53
C VAL A 116 -5.23 10.82 -11.63
N GLN A 117 -4.52 11.91 -11.83
CA GLN A 117 -4.82 12.90 -12.85
C GLN A 117 -4.03 12.62 -14.14
N LEU A 118 -4.69 12.52 -15.27
CA LEU A 118 -4.07 12.50 -16.59
C LEU A 118 -3.91 13.93 -17.15
N PRO A 119 -2.84 14.20 -17.90
CA PRO A 119 -1.68 13.35 -18.18
C PRO A 119 -0.58 13.41 -17.11
N SER A 120 -0.76 14.18 -16.04
CA SER A 120 0.29 14.52 -15.07
C SER A 120 0.75 13.34 -14.22
N MET A 121 -0.07 12.29 -14.08
CA MET A 121 0.15 11.15 -13.17
C MET A 121 0.23 11.54 -11.68
N LEU A 122 -0.26 12.72 -11.33
CA LEU A 122 -0.34 13.16 -9.94
C LEU A 122 -1.48 12.45 -9.22
N LEU A 123 -1.23 12.04 -8.00
CA LEU A 123 -2.26 11.51 -7.09
C LEU A 123 -2.87 12.67 -6.31
N ARG A 124 -4.17 12.67 -6.16
CA ARG A 124 -4.86 13.58 -5.24
C ARG A 124 -5.93 12.87 -4.43
N ARG A 125 -6.26 13.44 -3.30
CA ARG A 125 -7.45 13.12 -2.53
C ARG A 125 -8.69 13.72 -3.23
N THR A 126 -9.79 13.00 -3.16
CA THR A 126 -11.10 13.50 -3.64
C THR A 126 -11.92 14.09 -2.48
N SER A 127 -13.06 14.69 -2.81
CA SER A 127 -14.05 15.15 -1.82
C SER A 127 -14.77 14.01 -1.08
N LEU A 128 -14.64 12.76 -1.56
CA LEU A 128 -15.25 11.58 -0.93
C LEU A 128 -14.54 11.14 0.35
N VAL A 129 -13.34 11.66 0.63
CA VAL A 129 -12.67 11.40 1.91
C VAL A 129 -13.41 12.13 3.03
N PRO A 130 -13.97 11.41 4.04
CA PRO A 130 -14.68 12.03 5.15
C PRO A 130 -13.78 13.03 5.91
N PRO A 131 -14.34 14.10 6.48
CA PRO A 131 -13.58 15.13 7.18
C PRO A 131 -12.60 14.59 8.22
N ALA A 132 -13.00 13.57 8.97
CA ALA A 132 -12.16 12.92 9.98
C ALA A 132 -10.86 12.28 9.43
N PHE A 133 -10.82 11.94 8.13
CA PHE A 133 -9.67 11.31 7.50
C PHE A 133 -8.88 12.26 6.60
N GLN A 134 -9.38 13.47 6.30
CA GLN A 134 -8.76 14.36 5.32
C GLN A 134 -7.33 14.77 5.68
N ALA A 135 -7.13 15.25 6.90
CA ALA A 135 -5.80 15.66 7.36
C ALA A 135 -4.80 14.50 7.29
N LYS A 136 -5.23 13.30 7.71
CA LYS A 136 -4.41 12.08 7.67
C LYS A 136 -4.11 11.64 6.24
N ALA A 137 -5.09 11.72 5.35
CA ALA A 137 -4.92 11.41 3.93
C ALA A 137 -3.91 12.37 3.27
N ASP A 138 -4.06 13.67 3.51
CA ASP A 138 -3.17 14.70 2.95
C ASP A 138 -1.73 14.55 3.50
N PHE A 139 -1.58 14.30 4.80
CA PHE A 139 -0.28 13.99 5.40
C PHE A 139 0.35 12.76 4.72
N THR A 140 -0.43 11.68 4.57
CA THR A 140 0.05 10.42 3.99
C THR A 140 0.57 10.61 2.56
N ILE A 141 -0.21 11.25 1.68
CA ILE A 141 0.20 11.42 0.28
C ILE A 141 1.44 12.30 0.15
N LYS A 142 1.61 13.29 1.04
CA LYS A 142 2.79 14.15 1.11
C LYS A 142 3.99 13.39 1.69
N LYS A 143 3.86 12.80 2.88
CA LYS A 143 4.95 12.11 3.61
C LYS A 143 5.52 10.94 2.83
N LEU A 144 4.66 10.11 2.25
CA LEU A 144 5.06 8.96 1.45
C LEU A 144 5.37 9.32 -0.02
N ARG A 145 5.42 10.61 -0.35
CA ARG A 145 5.72 11.16 -1.68
C ARG A 145 4.84 10.56 -2.78
N LEU A 146 3.56 10.30 -2.47
CA LEU A 146 2.64 9.62 -3.40
C LEU A 146 2.12 10.56 -4.49
N VAL A 147 2.10 11.88 -4.24
CA VAL A 147 1.65 12.89 -5.20
C VAL A 147 2.58 12.93 -6.41
N SER A 148 3.82 13.39 -6.18
CA SER A 148 4.76 13.76 -7.24
C SER A 148 6.11 13.06 -7.16
N GLY A 149 6.26 12.07 -6.28
CA GLY A 149 7.52 11.34 -6.14
C GLY A 149 7.97 10.76 -7.47
N ARG A 150 9.22 11.04 -7.88
CA ARG A 150 9.76 10.63 -9.20
C ARG A 150 9.52 9.16 -9.48
N LYS A 151 9.81 8.27 -8.51
CA LYS A 151 9.68 6.82 -8.68
C LYS A 151 8.24 6.39 -8.92
N VAL A 152 7.31 6.82 -8.06
CA VAL A 152 5.90 6.41 -8.16
C VAL A 152 5.24 6.97 -9.42
N ARG A 153 5.54 8.22 -9.81
CA ARG A 153 5.03 8.79 -11.06
C ARG A 153 5.57 8.06 -12.29
N ARG A 154 6.87 7.71 -12.29
CA ARG A 154 7.46 6.94 -13.40
C ARG A 154 6.79 5.59 -13.58
N ILE A 155 6.46 4.89 -12.49
CA ILE A 155 5.77 3.61 -12.57
C ILE A 155 4.33 3.77 -13.07
N ARG A 156 3.58 4.78 -12.59
CA ARG A 156 2.23 5.08 -13.12
C ARG A 156 2.27 5.36 -14.61
N ARG A 157 3.24 6.17 -15.03
CA ARG A 157 3.42 6.51 -16.45
C ARG A 157 3.79 5.28 -17.29
N ALA A 158 4.65 4.39 -16.79
CA ALA A 158 5.00 3.17 -17.51
C ALA A 158 3.76 2.31 -17.79
N TRP A 159 2.92 2.03 -16.78
CA TRP A 159 1.67 1.30 -16.97
C TRP A 159 0.71 1.99 -17.96
N TYR A 160 0.64 3.32 -17.89
CA TYR A 160 -0.19 4.10 -18.81
C TYR A 160 0.32 4.04 -20.25
N GLU A 161 1.63 4.19 -20.48
CA GLU A 161 2.21 4.11 -21.82
C GLU A 161 2.14 2.70 -22.41
N ASP A 162 2.34 1.65 -21.59
CA ASP A 162 2.16 0.26 -22.04
C ASP A 162 0.70 0.01 -22.47
N TYR A 163 -0.25 0.58 -21.76
CA TYR A 163 -1.65 0.54 -22.13
C TYR A 163 -1.94 1.31 -23.45
N LYS A 164 -1.41 2.52 -23.61
CA LYS A 164 -1.57 3.31 -24.85
C LYS A 164 -1.00 2.57 -26.08
N LYS A 165 0.08 1.83 -25.89
CA LYS A 165 0.69 1.02 -26.96
C LYS A 165 -0.03 -0.32 -27.21
N GLY A 166 -1.10 -0.62 -26.47
CA GLY A 166 -1.81 -1.89 -26.58
C GLY A 166 -1.05 -3.11 -26.04
N LEU A 167 0.03 -2.89 -25.27
CA LEU A 167 0.81 -3.96 -24.66
C LEU A 167 0.09 -4.63 -23.47
N ILE A 168 -0.85 -3.93 -22.85
CA ILE A 168 -1.72 -4.46 -21.79
C ILE A 168 -3.18 -4.09 -22.08
N THR A 169 -4.09 -4.97 -21.69
CA THR A 169 -5.54 -4.79 -21.82
C THR A 169 -6.11 -3.88 -20.73
N ASP A 170 -7.38 -3.45 -20.85
CA ASP A 170 -8.11 -2.78 -19.77
C ASP A 170 -8.09 -3.60 -18.47
N ALA A 171 -8.31 -4.90 -18.57
CA ALA A 171 -8.25 -5.81 -17.41
C ALA A 171 -6.83 -5.88 -16.81
N GLY A 172 -5.79 -5.93 -17.64
CA GLY A 172 -4.40 -5.88 -17.20
C GLY A 172 -4.06 -4.59 -16.48
N LEU A 173 -4.45 -3.44 -17.04
CA LEU A 173 -4.23 -2.14 -16.39
C LEU A 173 -4.97 -2.04 -15.05
N ALA A 174 -6.22 -2.52 -14.97
CA ALA A 174 -6.99 -2.56 -13.73
C ALA A 174 -6.34 -3.47 -12.67
N ALA A 175 -5.77 -4.61 -13.08
CA ALA A 175 -5.06 -5.51 -12.19
C ALA A 175 -3.75 -4.93 -11.67
N TYR A 176 -2.98 -4.23 -12.49
CA TYR A 176 -1.63 -3.78 -12.17
C TYR A 176 -1.57 -2.37 -11.59
N ALA A 177 -2.40 -1.47 -12.08
CA ALA A 177 -2.41 -0.06 -11.70
C ALA A 177 -3.85 0.51 -11.66
N PRO A 178 -4.73 0.04 -10.76
CA PRO A 178 -6.16 0.34 -10.77
C PRO A 178 -6.49 1.83 -10.80
N LEU A 179 -5.79 2.68 -10.05
CA LEU A 179 -6.03 4.13 -10.11
C LEU A 179 -5.68 4.76 -11.46
N VAL A 180 -4.74 4.17 -12.21
CA VAL A 180 -4.45 4.59 -13.59
C VAL A 180 -5.56 4.13 -14.51
N ALA A 181 -6.06 2.89 -14.32
CA ALA A 181 -7.22 2.39 -15.08
C ALA A 181 -8.47 3.23 -14.85
N GLU A 182 -8.78 3.57 -13.60
CA GLU A 182 -9.90 4.47 -13.26
C GLU A 182 -9.73 5.85 -13.94
N ALA A 183 -8.52 6.41 -13.94
CA ALA A 183 -8.24 7.69 -14.60
C ALA A 183 -8.44 7.62 -16.13
N VAL A 184 -8.02 6.51 -16.75
CA VAL A 184 -8.24 6.24 -18.18
C VAL A 184 -9.74 6.13 -18.51
N THR A 185 -10.47 5.35 -17.73
CA THR A 185 -11.93 5.20 -17.90
C THR A 185 -12.64 6.55 -17.75
N LYS A 186 -12.31 7.30 -16.70
CA LYS A 186 -12.86 8.64 -16.45
C LYS A 186 -12.57 9.59 -17.62
N TRP A 187 -11.34 9.56 -18.16
CA TRP A 187 -10.97 10.39 -19.30
C TRP A 187 -11.80 10.05 -20.54
N LYS A 188 -11.90 8.76 -20.90
CA LYS A 188 -12.70 8.30 -22.04
C LYS A 188 -14.17 8.75 -21.93
N LEU A 189 -14.77 8.61 -20.72
CA LEU A 189 -16.18 8.97 -20.49
C LEU A 189 -16.43 10.49 -20.48
N THR A 190 -15.50 11.29 -19.97
CA THR A 190 -15.74 12.72 -19.76
C THR A 190 -15.25 13.61 -20.89
N LYS A 191 -14.24 13.19 -21.62
CA LYS A 191 -13.63 14.00 -22.68
C LYS A 191 -13.99 13.55 -24.09
N GLY A 192 -14.29 12.26 -24.28
CA GLY A 192 -14.52 11.69 -25.60
C GLY A 192 -13.33 11.84 -26.55
N LEU A 193 -12.18 12.24 -26.05
CA LEU A 193 -10.97 12.54 -26.81
C LEU A 193 -9.96 11.38 -26.67
N PRO A 194 -9.03 11.25 -27.65
CA PRO A 194 -7.89 10.34 -27.49
C PRO A 194 -7.19 10.56 -26.16
N LEU A 195 -6.57 9.51 -25.65
CA LEU A 195 -5.79 9.58 -24.41
C LEU A 195 -4.59 10.52 -24.58
N PRO A 196 -4.33 11.41 -23.63
CA PRO A 196 -3.29 12.42 -23.71
C PRO A 196 -1.88 11.84 -23.59
#